data_4508252128e03485a415ce931af3d054
#
_entry.id   4508252128e03485a415ce931af3d054
#
_cell.length_a   1.000
_cell.length_b   1.000
_cell.length_c   1.000
_cell.angle_alpha   90.00
_cell.angle_beta   90.00
_cell.angle_gamma   90.00
#
_symmetry.space_group_name_H-M   'P 1'
#
loop_
_entity.id
_entity.type
_entity.pdbx_description
1 polymer ?
#
loop_
_entity_poly.entity_id
_entity_poly.type
_entity_poly.pdbx_seq_one_letter_code
_entity_poly.pdbx_strand_id
1 'polypeptide(L)'
;MKRRLITGFSAAVLAASAVIPVTNNLIAASPARAEKVSAATVSETTFLNTAVSQAQKVAKKYGLYPSVMIAQAIVESNWGQSGLAVNANNLFGMKADDKWPGAVYSAKTREEDKNGKSYYVVAKFRKYNNYQESFDDNGNKLRNGVSWQPDRYQGAWLENAASYTDATKALTGTYATANNYNTILNTRITSSNLTQYDPKISNASKSYVVKKSGATYAWPTDHSVSAKTDSVNKGDAVTVTKTITFYNGRKRMYISGKGWVNDTLLDAGSALPPASQAPKGDEKVNKTLMHNSFVYNDKGKRVKGMKALKSGNEGKVIATYGTKTINGKKYYRIGEDQYIACGNIDGTFRTLKKNAFVYNDYGNRDNKKVMKKNKSVATYGAAINIYGKKYYRIGIHQYIKKANFKVE
;
A
#
# COMPACT_ATOMS: atom_id res chain seq x y z
N MET A 1 20.92 -38.04 -1.41
CA MET A 1 20.13 -36.82 -1.72
C MET A 1 18.68 -37.06 -1.35
N LYS A 2 18.24 -36.59 -0.19
CA LYS A 2 16.85 -36.72 0.25
C LYS A 2 16.06 -35.48 -0.24
N ARG A 3 15.15 -35.67 -1.20
CA ARG A 3 14.21 -34.65 -1.66
C ARG A 3 13.21 -34.38 -0.53
N ARG A 4 13.26 -33.18 0.05
CA ARG A 4 12.20 -32.68 0.94
C ARG A 4 10.96 -32.37 0.10
N LEU A 5 9.88 -33.08 0.38
CA LEU A 5 8.54 -32.76 -0.10
C LEU A 5 8.13 -31.41 0.49
N ILE A 6 7.94 -30.44 -0.38
CA ILE A 6 7.31 -29.15 -0.02
C ILE A 6 5.81 -29.41 -0.01
N THR A 7 5.24 -29.59 1.17
CA THR A 7 3.79 -29.61 1.35
C THR A 7 3.27 -28.17 1.22
N GLY A 8 2.73 -27.85 0.04
CA GLY A 8 1.96 -26.61 -0.16
C GLY A 8 0.72 -26.63 0.70
N PHE A 9 0.58 -25.66 1.61
CA PHE A 9 -0.65 -25.42 2.35
C PHE A 9 -1.66 -24.76 1.43
N SER A 10 -2.57 -25.56 0.85
CA SER A 10 -3.77 -25.05 0.21
C SER A 10 -4.81 -24.78 1.30
N ALA A 11 -5.24 -23.53 1.43
CA ALA A 11 -6.47 -23.23 2.15
C ALA A 11 -7.62 -23.86 1.35
N ALA A 12 -8.18 -24.96 1.84
CA ALA A 12 -9.36 -25.55 1.24
C ALA A 12 -10.54 -24.60 1.47
N VAL A 13 -11.02 -23.98 0.39
CA VAL A 13 -12.31 -23.29 0.41
C VAL A 13 -13.36 -24.37 0.56
N LEU A 14 -14.00 -24.44 1.71
CA LEU A 14 -15.24 -25.19 1.89
C LEU A 14 -16.35 -24.47 1.14
N ALA A 15 -16.39 -24.66 -0.18
CA ALA A 15 -17.54 -24.29 -0.99
C ALA A 15 -18.68 -25.25 -0.67
N ALA A 16 -19.48 -24.94 0.33
CA ALA A 16 -20.83 -25.48 0.41
C ALA A 16 -21.67 -24.79 -0.65
N SER A 17 -21.60 -25.31 -1.88
CA SER A 17 -22.43 -24.89 -3.00
C SER A 17 -23.85 -25.43 -2.77
N ALA A 18 -24.68 -24.69 -2.06
CA ALA A 18 -26.11 -24.80 -2.21
C ALA A 18 -26.53 -23.80 -3.30
N VAL A 19 -26.45 -24.21 -4.54
CA VAL A 19 -27.13 -23.54 -5.65
C VAL A 19 -28.60 -23.80 -5.48
N ILE A 20 -29.35 -22.81 -5.00
CA ILE A 20 -30.82 -22.83 -5.07
C ILE A 20 -31.19 -22.20 -6.41
N PRO A 21 -31.78 -22.93 -7.35
CA PRO A 21 -32.32 -22.34 -8.56
C PRO A 21 -33.51 -21.45 -8.20
N VAL A 22 -33.48 -20.20 -8.66
CA VAL A 22 -34.64 -19.31 -8.61
C VAL A 22 -35.63 -19.79 -9.66
N THR A 23 -36.59 -20.62 -9.25
CA THR A 23 -37.79 -20.85 -10.02
C THR A 23 -38.87 -19.92 -9.49
N ASN A 24 -39.34 -19.02 -10.37
CA ASN A 24 -40.54 -18.23 -10.14
C ASN A 24 -41.74 -19.16 -10.06
N ASN A 25 -42.14 -19.53 -8.86
CA ASN A 25 -43.47 -20.06 -8.58
C ASN A 25 -44.00 -19.41 -7.31
N LEU A 26 -44.99 -18.56 -7.47
CA LEU A 26 -45.86 -18.04 -6.46
C LEU A 26 -46.62 -19.20 -5.78
N ILE A 27 -46.06 -19.78 -4.75
CA ILE A 27 -46.79 -20.70 -3.87
C ILE A 27 -46.83 -20.02 -2.51
N ALA A 28 -48.02 -19.88 -1.97
CA ALA A 28 -48.30 -19.30 -0.65
C ALA A 28 -47.31 -19.84 0.40
N ALA A 29 -46.56 -18.93 1.02
CA ALA A 29 -45.57 -19.29 2.05
C ALA A 29 -46.26 -19.81 3.27
N SER A 30 -46.00 -21.07 3.67
CA SER A 30 -46.41 -21.61 4.95
C SER A 30 -45.74 -20.82 6.10
N PRO A 31 -46.42 -20.60 7.24
CA PRO A 31 -45.89 -19.82 8.39
C PRO A 31 -44.50 -20.27 8.84
N ALA A 32 -44.22 -21.57 8.80
CA ALA A 32 -42.93 -22.13 9.19
C ALA A 32 -41.75 -21.70 8.28
N ARG A 33 -42.01 -21.32 7.03
CA ARG A 33 -40.95 -20.86 6.09
C ARG A 33 -40.62 -19.40 6.29
N ALA A 34 -41.60 -18.58 6.69
CA ALA A 34 -41.40 -17.18 7.03
C ALA A 34 -40.56 -17.01 8.31
N GLU A 35 -40.80 -17.85 9.34
CA GLU A 35 -40.01 -17.83 10.57
C GLU A 35 -38.54 -18.22 10.31
N LYS A 36 -38.25 -19.21 9.46
CA LYS A 36 -36.87 -19.58 9.13
C LYS A 36 -36.12 -18.48 8.39
N VAL A 37 -36.76 -17.77 7.48
CA VAL A 37 -36.15 -16.64 6.74
C VAL A 37 -35.94 -15.47 7.68
N SER A 38 -36.87 -15.17 8.57
CA SER A 38 -36.73 -14.12 9.59
C SER A 38 -35.60 -14.43 10.57
N ALA A 39 -35.51 -15.68 11.07
CA ALA A 39 -34.44 -16.10 11.96
C ALA A 39 -33.04 -16.05 11.31
N ALA A 40 -32.91 -16.42 10.02
CA ALA A 40 -31.65 -16.32 9.29
C ALA A 40 -31.22 -14.86 9.13
N THR A 41 -32.15 -13.97 8.83
CA THR A 41 -31.86 -12.52 8.68
C THR A 41 -31.42 -11.90 10.00
N VAL A 42 -32.06 -12.24 11.11
CA VAL A 42 -31.66 -11.78 12.45
C VAL A 42 -30.26 -12.29 12.80
N SER A 43 -29.97 -13.55 12.51
CA SER A 43 -28.64 -14.16 12.73
C SER A 43 -27.55 -13.45 11.93
N GLU A 44 -27.76 -13.15 10.63
CA GLU A 44 -26.81 -12.43 9.78
C GLU A 44 -26.56 -11.00 10.31
N THR A 45 -27.61 -10.29 10.72
CA THR A 45 -27.47 -8.95 11.30
C THR A 45 -26.70 -8.98 12.61
N THR A 46 -26.97 -9.94 13.48
CA THR A 46 -26.24 -10.10 14.74
C THR A 46 -24.76 -10.41 14.51
N PHE A 47 -24.48 -11.31 13.58
CA PHE A 47 -23.10 -11.62 13.18
C PHE A 47 -22.39 -10.38 12.66
N LEU A 48 -23.02 -9.63 11.74
CA LEU A 48 -22.43 -8.45 11.14
C LEU A 48 -22.11 -7.38 12.18
N ASN A 49 -23.02 -7.07 13.10
CA ASN A 49 -22.80 -6.11 14.17
C ASN A 49 -21.58 -6.48 15.03
N THR A 50 -21.41 -7.77 15.33
CA THR A 50 -20.23 -8.26 16.06
C THR A 50 -18.97 -8.15 15.21
N ALA A 51 -19.01 -8.65 13.97
CA ALA A 51 -17.86 -8.70 13.06
C ALA A 51 -17.31 -7.31 12.72
N VAL A 52 -18.19 -6.30 12.55
CA VAL A 52 -17.79 -4.92 12.22
C VAL A 52 -16.87 -4.35 13.30
N SER A 53 -17.27 -4.40 14.56
CA SER A 53 -16.48 -3.83 15.65
C SER A 53 -15.11 -4.49 15.79
N GLN A 54 -15.05 -5.81 15.58
CA GLN A 54 -13.81 -6.59 15.65
C GLN A 54 -12.90 -6.27 14.45
N ALA A 55 -13.46 -6.31 13.24
CA ALA A 55 -12.72 -6.04 12.03
C ALA A 55 -12.12 -4.61 12.00
N GLN A 56 -12.87 -3.59 12.43
CA GLN A 56 -12.37 -2.23 12.48
C GLN A 56 -11.17 -2.04 13.42
N LYS A 57 -11.21 -2.69 14.60
CA LYS A 57 -10.09 -2.67 15.56
C LYS A 57 -8.84 -3.33 14.97
N VAL A 58 -9.02 -4.53 14.41
CA VAL A 58 -7.93 -5.34 13.87
C VAL A 58 -7.38 -4.72 12.58
N ALA A 59 -8.24 -4.27 11.68
CA ALA A 59 -7.82 -3.59 10.46
C ALA A 59 -6.99 -2.34 10.76
N LYS A 60 -7.38 -1.54 11.76
CA LYS A 60 -6.58 -0.40 12.22
C LYS A 60 -5.22 -0.86 12.79
N LYS A 61 -5.20 -1.94 13.57
CA LYS A 61 -3.96 -2.49 14.15
C LYS A 61 -2.95 -2.90 13.07
N TYR A 62 -3.43 -3.57 12.02
CA TYR A 62 -2.59 -4.20 10.99
C TYR A 62 -2.56 -3.44 9.64
N GLY A 63 -3.26 -2.32 9.49
CA GLY A 63 -3.29 -1.54 8.26
C GLY A 63 -4.01 -2.25 7.11
N LEU A 64 -5.22 -2.75 7.36
CA LEU A 64 -6.04 -3.52 6.43
C LEU A 64 -7.40 -2.85 6.16
N TYR A 65 -8.15 -3.38 5.19
CA TYR A 65 -9.52 -2.95 4.89
C TYR A 65 -10.52 -3.73 5.75
N PRO A 66 -11.28 -3.09 6.65
CA PRO A 66 -12.35 -3.75 7.41
C PRO A 66 -13.35 -4.49 6.52
N SER A 67 -13.78 -3.87 5.41
CA SER A 67 -14.72 -4.47 4.46
C SER A 67 -14.24 -5.83 3.94
N VAL A 68 -12.96 -5.94 3.63
CA VAL A 68 -12.33 -7.19 3.15
C VAL A 68 -12.31 -8.24 4.26
N MET A 69 -11.92 -7.86 5.47
CA MET A 69 -11.88 -8.78 6.62
C MET A 69 -13.27 -9.30 7.00
N ILE A 70 -14.28 -8.43 6.96
CA ILE A 70 -15.68 -8.83 7.25
C ILE A 70 -16.17 -9.78 6.15
N ALA A 71 -15.92 -9.45 4.86
CA ALA A 71 -16.32 -10.31 3.74
C ALA A 71 -15.65 -11.69 3.83
N GLN A 72 -14.36 -11.76 4.19
CA GLN A 72 -13.67 -13.02 4.44
C GLN A 72 -14.38 -13.80 5.59
N ALA A 73 -14.64 -13.14 6.72
CA ALA A 73 -15.31 -13.80 7.84
C ALA A 73 -16.69 -14.34 7.45
N ILE A 74 -17.48 -13.59 6.68
CA ILE A 74 -18.79 -14.04 6.17
C ILE A 74 -18.64 -15.28 5.29
N VAL A 75 -17.73 -15.22 4.29
CA VAL A 75 -17.56 -16.29 3.30
C VAL A 75 -17.00 -17.56 3.94
N GLU A 76 -15.94 -17.43 4.73
CA GLU A 76 -15.23 -18.58 5.33
C GLU A 76 -16.03 -19.25 6.46
N SER A 77 -16.88 -18.50 7.19
CA SER A 77 -17.64 -19.02 8.31
C SER A 77 -19.14 -19.25 8.03
N ASN A 78 -19.60 -18.91 6.83
CA ASN A 78 -21.03 -18.88 6.51
C ASN A 78 -21.81 -18.06 7.56
N TRP A 79 -21.46 -16.78 7.69
CA TRP A 79 -22.07 -15.87 8.69
C TRP A 79 -21.93 -16.34 10.14
N GLY A 80 -20.79 -16.95 10.48
CA GLY A 80 -20.57 -17.51 11.82
C GLY A 80 -21.30 -18.80 12.13
N GLN A 81 -21.97 -19.41 11.15
CA GLN A 81 -22.79 -20.62 11.35
C GLN A 81 -22.01 -21.92 11.09
N SER A 82 -20.79 -21.85 10.56
CA SER A 82 -19.97 -23.06 10.35
C SER A 82 -19.61 -23.74 11.66
N GLY A 83 -19.40 -25.05 11.63
CA GLY A 83 -19.01 -25.81 12.82
C GLY A 83 -17.73 -25.27 13.47
N LEU A 84 -16.78 -24.75 12.70
CA LEU A 84 -15.59 -24.09 13.22
C LEU A 84 -15.89 -22.76 13.92
N ALA A 85 -16.78 -21.96 13.36
CA ALA A 85 -17.18 -20.70 13.97
C ALA A 85 -17.91 -20.93 15.30
N VAL A 86 -18.86 -21.88 15.34
CA VAL A 86 -19.70 -22.16 16.52
C VAL A 86 -18.90 -22.83 17.66
N ASN A 87 -18.06 -23.84 17.33
CA ASN A 87 -17.40 -24.66 18.34
C ASN A 87 -15.98 -24.17 18.70
N ALA A 88 -15.38 -23.36 17.85
CA ALA A 88 -13.99 -22.92 18.01
C ALA A 88 -13.78 -21.42 17.86
N ASN A 89 -14.83 -20.62 17.64
CA ASN A 89 -14.73 -19.20 17.31
C ASN A 89 -13.76 -18.91 16.13
N ASN A 90 -13.53 -19.90 15.27
CA ASN A 90 -12.59 -19.84 14.17
C ASN A 90 -13.30 -19.47 12.86
N LEU A 91 -13.31 -18.18 12.56
CA LEU A 91 -14.04 -17.61 11.43
C LEU A 91 -13.30 -17.79 10.08
N PHE A 92 -11.99 -18.04 10.09
CA PHE A 92 -11.15 -18.01 8.91
C PHE A 92 -10.52 -19.37 8.57
N GLY A 93 -10.98 -20.45 9.21
CA GLY A 93 -10.47 -21.80 8.96
C GLY A 93 -8.98 -21.97 9.28
N MET A 94 -8.48 -21.24 10.28
CA MET A 94 -7.06 -21.28 10.65
C MET A 94 -6.69 -22.64 11.22
N LYS A 95 -5.81 -23.37 10.51
CA LYS A 95 -5.26 -24.65 10.97
C LYS A 95 -4.25 -24.43 12.11
N ALA A 96 -4.28 -25.31 13.09
CA ALA A 96 -3.27 -25.38 14.15
C ALA A 96 -2.08 -26.20 13.64
N ASP A 97 -0.91 -25.61 13.65
CA ASP A 97 0.37 -26.29 13.43
C ASP A 97 1.03 -26.64 14.77
N ASP A 98 2.15 -27.35 14.72
CA ASP A 98 2.88 -27.80 15.92
C ASP A 98 3.42 -26.63 16.77
N LYS A 99 3.43 -25.41 16.24
CA LYS A 99 3.88 -24.20 16.96
C LYS A 99 2.72 -23.41 17.56
N TRP A 100 1.47 -23.82 17.33
CA TRP A 100 0.31 -23.17 17.90
C TRP A 100 0.21 -23.46 19.40
N PRO A 101 0.35 -22.45 20.30
CA PRO A 101 0.36 -22.66 21.73
C PRO A 101 -1.05 -22.70 22.35
N GLY A 102 -2.08 -22.36 21.57
CA GLY A 102 -3.45 -22.23 22.04
C GLY A 102 -4.26 -23.53 21.97
N ALA A 103 -5.51 -23.44 22.37
CA ALA A 103 -6.43 -24.55 22.30
C ALA A 103 -6.69 -25.01 20.86
N VAL A 104 -6.97 -26.30 20.68
CA VAL A 104 -7.17 -26.94 19.39
C VAL A 104 -8.59 -27.54 19.32
N TYR A 105 -9.20 -27.37 18.13
CA TYR A 105 -10.44 -28.04 17.77
C TYR A 105 -10.20 -29.00 16.61
N SER A 106 -10.53 -30.27 16.78
CA SER A 106 -10.39 -31.29 15.72
C SER A 106 -11.71 -31.44 14.97
N ALA A 107 -11.67 -31.28 13.67
CA ALA A 107 -12.83 -31.40 12.78
C ALA A 107 -12.53 -32.33 11.61
N LYS A 108 -13.54 -33.09 11.20
CA LYS A 108 -13.50 -33.90 10.00
C LYS A 108 -13.69 -32.97 8.79
N THR A 109 -12.68 -32.89 7.92
CA THR A 109 -12.69 -32.06 6.71
C THR A 109 -12.65 -32.95 5.47
N ARG A 110 -13.30 -32.48 4.41
CA ARG A 110 -13.20 -33.08 3.08
C ARG A 110 -12.01 -32.46 2.36
N GLU A 111 -11.10 -33.28 1.92
CA GLU A 111 -9.94 -32.90 1.10
C GLU A 111 -10.10 -33.55 -0.29
N GLU A 112 -9.40 -33.03 -1.28
CA GLU A 112 -9.30 -33.63 -2.62
C GLU A 112 -7.86 -34.03 -2.92
N ASP A 113 -7.66 -35.21 -3.46
CA ASP A 113 -6.37 -35.62 -3.97
C ASP A 113 -6.06 -34.95 -5.32
N LYS A 114 -4.85 -35.19 -5.82
CA LYS A 114 -4.38 -34.65 -7.11
C LYS A 114 -5.22 -35.07 -8.33
N ASN A 115 -6.09 -36.09 -8.18
CA ASN A 115 -6.98 -36.63 -9.21
C ASN A 115 -8.42 -36.17 -9.02
N GLY A 116 -8.69 -35.24 -8.07
CA GLY A 116 -10.03 -34.75 -7.76
C GLY A 116 -10.88 -35.70 -6.93
N LYS A 117 -10.32 -36.80 -6.42
CA LYS A 117 -11.04 -37.75 -5.55
C LYS A 117 -11.10 -37.21 -4.12
N SER A 118 -12.32 -37.08 -3.62
CA SER A 118 -12.55 -36.62 -2.25
C SER A 118 -12.29 -37.67 -1.21
N TYR A 119 -11.66 -37.27 -0.12
CA TYR A 119 -11.47 -38.10 1.07
C TYR A 119 -11.63 -37.23 2.33
N TYR A 120 -11.80 -37.87 3.49
CA TYR A 120 -11.97 -37.17 4.74
C TYR A 120 -10.76 -37.39 5.63
N VAL A 121 -10.30 -36.28 6.25
CA VAL A 121 -9.24 -36.30 7.28
C VAL A 121 -9.72 -35.58 8.52
N VAL A 122 -9.16 -35.94 9.66
CA VAL A 122 -9.32 -35.15 10.89
C VAL A 122 -8.22 -34.10 10.88
N ALA A 123 -8.61 -32.84 10.70
CA ALA A 123 -7.69 -31.71 10.75
C ALA A 123 -7.79 -30.97 12.08
N LYS A 124 -6.67 -30.44 12.54
CA LYS A 124 -6.57 -29.62 13.74
C LYS A 124 -6.70 -28.16 13.37
N PHE A 125 -7.59 -27.44 14.03
CA PHE A 125 -7.83 -26.02 13.84
C PHE A 125 -7.58 -25.24 15.13
N ARG A 126 -7.19 -24.00 15.03
CA ARG A 126 -7.04 -23.10 16.17
C ARG A 126 -8.41 -22.86 16.79
N LYS A 127 -8.48 -22.95 18.12
CA LYS A 127 -9.67 -22.62 18.89
C LYS A 127 -9.41 -21.34 19.66
N TYR A 128 -10.31 -20.38 19.49
CA TYR A 128 -10.23 -19.06 20.11
C TYR A 128 -11.29 -18.91 21.21
N ASN A 129 -11.04 -18.00 22.15
CA ASN A 129 -12.02 -17.70 23.22
C ASN A 129 -13.18 -16.86 22.68
N ASN A 130 -12.95 -16.08 21.62
CA ASN A 130 -13.94 -15.19 21.01
C ASN A 130 -13.55 -14.83 19.55
N TYR A 131 -14.46 -14.17 18.85
CA TYR A 131 -14.23 -13.74 17.47
C TYR A 131 -13.11 -12.68 17.33
N GLN A 132 -12.86 -11.85 18.36
CA GLN A 132 -11.77 -10.85 18.32
C GLN A 132 -10.42 -11.54 18.12
N GLU A 133 -10.15 -12.63 18.82
CA GLU A 133 -8.91 -13.39 18.68
C GLU A 133 -8.78 -14.01 17.28
N SER A 134 -9.89 -14.51 16.71
CA SER A 134 -9.92 -15.03 15.34
C SER A 134 -9.62 -13.94 14.31
N PHE A 135 -10.22 -12.76 14.47
CA PHE A 135 -9.92 -11.60 13.61
C PHE A 135 -8.45 -11.14 13.77
N ASP A 136 -7.94 -11.10 15.02
CA ASP A 136 -6.56 -10.66 15.29
C ASP A 136 -5.54 -11.60 14.64
N ASP A 137 -5.75 -12.90 14.72
CA ASP A 137 -4.89 -13.90 14.09
C ASP A 137 -4.93 -13.81 12.57
N ASN A 138 -6.12 -13.61 11.96
CA ASN A 138 -6.20 -13.37 10.51
C ASN A 138 -5.53 -12.06 10.11
N GLY A 139 -5.71 -10.99 10.88
CA GLY A 139 -5.04 -9.71 10.66
C GLY A 139 -3.53 -9.83 10.74
N ASN A 140 -3.03 -10.57 11.75
CA ASN A 140 -1.61 -10.87 11.90
C ASN A 140 -1.06 -11.66 10.71
N LYS A 141 -1.77 -12.70 10.26
CA LYS A 141 -1.42 -13.48 9.05
C LYS A 141 -1.36 -12.60 7.81
N LEU A 142 -2.37 -11.76 7.59
CA LEU A 142 -2.41 -10.86 6.43
C LEU A 142 -1.28 -9.81 6.47
N ARG A 143 -0.85 -9.37 7.65
CA ARG A 143 0.22 -8.39 7.79
C ARG A 143 1.62 -8.99 7.74
N ASN A 144 1.83 -10.11 8.42
CA ASN A 144 3.15 -10.71 8.60
C ASN A 144 3.37 -11.94 7.70
N GLY A 145 2.40 -12.30 6.87
CA GLY A 145 2.50 -13.36 5.89
C GLY A 145 2.65 -14.74 6.51
N VAL A 146 3.53 -15.52 5.92
CA VAL A 146 3.94 -16.86 6.37
C VAL A 146 5.44 -16.88 6.61
N SER A 147 5.95 -17.83 7.39
CA SER A 147 7.36 -17.86 7.84
C SER A 147 8.40 -17.76 6.72
N TRP A 148 8.09 -18.28 5.53
CA TRP A 148 8.99 -18.22 4.36
C TRP A 148 8.69 -17.08 3.39
N GLN A 149 7.59 -16.34 3.58
CA GLN A 149 7.18 -15.19 2.76
C GLN A 149 6.40 -14.20 3.62
N PRO A 150 7.10 -13.33 4.38
CA PRO A 150 6.48 -12.36 5.28
C PRO A 150 5.62 -11.30 4.57
N ASP A 151 5.92 -10.99 3.33
CA ASP A 151 5.25 -10.00 2.47
C ASP A 151 4.16 -10.61 1.57
N ARG A 152 3.79 -11.89 1.78
CA ARG A 152 2.89 -12.65 0.90
C ARG A 152 1.59 -11.91 0.55
N TYR A 153 1.03 -11.17 1.48
CA TYR A 153 -0.25 -10.46 1.34
C TYR A 153 -0.09 -8.95 1.24
N GLN A 154 1.11 -8.44 0.97
CA GLN A 154 1.41 -7.00 0.94
C GLN A 154 0.53 -6.20 -0.03
N GLY A 155 0.07 -6.80 -1.11
CA GLY A 155 -0.86 -6.17 -2.06
C GLY A 155 -2.24 -5.84 -1.47
N ALA A 156 -2.59 -6.41 -0.30
CA ALA A 156 -3.85 -6.13 0.39
C ALA A 156 -3.72 -5.06 1.51
N TRP A 157 -2.51 -4.52 1.74
CA TRP A 157 -2.28 -3.52 2.79
C TRP A 157 -2.74 -2.13 2.36
N LEU A 158 -3.23 -1.31 3.30
CA LEU A 158 -3.75 0.04 3.04
C LEU A 158 -2.76 0.98 2.35
N GLU A 159 -1.47 0.80 2.56
CA GLU A 159 -0.44 1.60 1.90
C GLU A 159 -0.23 1.22 0.44
N ASN A 160 -0.52 -0.02 0.05
CA ASN A 160 -0.27 -0.58 -1.28
C ASN A 160 -1.54 -0.71 -2.13
N ALA A 161 -2.69 -1.03 -1.53
CA ALA A 161 -3.98 -1.09 -2.21
C ALA A 161 -4.64 0.29 -2.22
N ALA A 162 -5.09 0.76 -3.38
CA ALA A 162 -5.82 2.02 -3.49
C ALA A 162 -7.29 1.88 -3.07
N SER A 163 -7.82 0.66 -3.10
CA SER A 163 -9.21 0.31 -2.80
C SER A 163 -9.34 -1.11 -2.27
N TYR A 164 -10.52 -1.44 -1.71
CA TYR A 164 -10.82 -2.82 -1.33
C TYR A 164 -10.76 -3.79 -2.51
N THR A 165 -11.07 -3.34 -3.74
CA THR A 165 -11.00 -4.19 -4.94
C THR A 165 -9.57 -4.58 -5.30
N ASP A 166 -8.59 -3.67 -5.09
CA ASP A 166 -7.18 -4.00 -5.25
C ASP A 166 -6.74 -5.00 -4.18
N ALA A 167 -7.19 -4.79 -2.94
CA ALA A 167 -6.88 -5.68 -1.83
C ALA A 167 -7.44 -7.11 -2.06
N THR A 168 -8.70 -7.25 -2.48
CA THR A 168 -9.29 -8.57 -2.79
C THR A 168 -8.63 -9.25 -3.97
N LYS A 169 -8.24 -8.48 -5.00
CA LYS A 169 -7.47 -8.99 -6.14
C LYS A 169 -6.12 -9.56 -5.70
N ALA A 170 -5.42 -8.88 -4.81
CA ALA A 170 -4.13 -9.34 -4.27
C ALA A 170 -4.26 -10.61 -3.41
N LEU A 171 -5.42 -10.84 -2.78
CA LEU A 171 -5.70 -12.06 -2.00
C LEU A 171 -6.05 -13.27 -2.88
N THR A 172 -6.47 -13.05 -4.12
CA THR A 172 -6.77 -14.12 -5.08
C THR A 172 -5.46 -14.80 -5.52
N GLY A 173 -5.39 -16.11 -5.39
CA GLY A 173 -4.18 -16.89 -5.66
C GLY A 173 -3.13 -16.88 -4.53
N THR A 174 -3.26 -15.95 -3.56
CA THR A 174 -2.32 -15.87 -2.41
C THR A 174 -2.96 -16.36 -1.10
N TYR A 175 -4.16 -15.91 -0.78
CA TYR A 175 -4.93 -16.35 0.40
C TYR A 175 -5.80 -17.54 0.07
N ALA A 176 -6.56 -17.49 -1.01
CA ALA A 176 -7.35 -18.58 -1.54
C ALA A 176 -6.91 -18.91 -2.99
N THR A 177 -6.93 -20.20 -3.34
CA THR A 177 -6.54 -20.70 -4.66
C THR A 177 -7.63 -20.51 -5.72
N ALA A 178 -8.87 -20.26 -5.31
CA ALA A 178 -10.00 -20.01 -6.21
C ALA A 178 -9.79 -18.74 -7.02
N ASN A 179 -9.80 -18.86 -8.35
CA ASN A 179 -9.53 -17.74 -9.28
C ASN A 179 -10.59 -16.62 -9.22
N ASN A 180 -11.76 -16.89 -8.67
CA ASN A 180 -12.87 -15.95 -8.51
C ASN A 180 -13.01 -15.43 -7.06
N TYR A 181 -12.00 -15.63 -6.20
CA TYR A 181 -12.09 -15.26 -4.80
C TYR A 181 -12.38 -13.76 -4.61
N ASN A 182 -11.71 -12.90 -5.38
CA ASN A 182 -11.99 -11.46 -5.38
C ASN A 182 -13.45 -11.14 -5.77
N THR A 183 -14.00 -11.83 -6.76
CA THR A 183 -15.39 -11.63 -7.18
C THR A 183 -16.36 -12.00 -6.06
N ILE A 184 -16.13 -13.12 -5.37
CA ILE A 184 -16.94 -13.57 -4.22
C ILE A 184 -16.89 -12.52 -3.10
N LEU A 185 -15.68 -12.06 -2.72
CA LEU A 185 -15.52 -11.05 -1.69
C LEU A 185 -16.16 -9.72 -2.10
N ASN A 186 -15.92 -9.25 -3.33
CA ASN A 186 -16.47 -7.98 -3.82
C ASN A 186 -18.00 -7.99 -3.85
N THR A 187 -18.61 -9.10 -4.28
CA THR A 187 -20.06 -9.27 -4.23
C THR A 187 -20.57 -9.17 -2.79
N ARG A 188 -19.89 -9.77 -1.84
CA ARG A 188 -20.27 -9.71 -0.43
C ARG A 188 -20.09 -8.31 0.14
N ILE A 189 -19.00 -7.63 -0.20
CA ILE A 189 -18.73 -6.25 0.22
C ILE A 189 -19.82 -5.31 -0.27
N THR A 190 -20.23 -5.40 -1.53
CA THR A 190 -21.26 -4.54 -2.11
C THR A 190 -22.65 -4.87 -1.61
N SER A 191 -23.04 -6.16 -1.57
CA SER A 191 -24.37 -6.57 -1.13
C SER A 191 -24.65 -6.26 0.34
N SER A 192 -23.62 -6.24 1.19
CA SER A 192 -23.74 -5.93 2.61
C SER A 192 -23.26 -4.50 2.95
N ASN A 193 -23.02 -3.64 1.95
CA ASN A 193 -22.57 -2.25 2.09
C ASN A 193 -21.38 -2.07 3.04
N LEU A 194 -20.38 -2.97 2.96
CA LEU A 194 -19.27 -3.02 3.93
C LEU A 194 -18.27 -1.88 3.78
N THR A 195 -18.20 -1.21 2.63
CA THR A 195 -17.27 -0.09 2.39
C THR A 195 -17.47 1.09 3.33
N GLN A 196 -18.66 1.23 3.93
CA GLN A 196 -18.92 2.25 4.94
C GLN A 196 -18.02 2.13 6.17
N TYR A 197 -17.44 0.96 6.42
CA TYR A 197 -16.55 0.67 7.56
C TYR A 197 -15.08 0.88 7.23
N ASP A 198 -14.74 1.11 5.96
CA ASP A 198 -13.36 1.31 5.53
C ASP A 198 -12.82 2.68 5.96
N PRO A 199 -11.51 2.80 6.14
CA PRO A 199 -10.90 4.08 6.44
C PRO A 199 -11.00 5.02 5.23
N LYS A 200 -11.14 6.32 5.51
CA LYS A 200 -11.06 7.35 4.47
C LYS A 200 -9.60 7.62 4.15
N ILE A 201 -9.21 7.45 2.88
CA ILE A 201 -7.85 7.68 2.39
C ILE A 201 -7.84 8.98 1.58
N SER A 202 -6.91 9.87 1.90
CA SER A 202 -6.63 11.09 1.15
C SER A 202 -5.17 11.11 0.72
N ASN A 203 -4.92 11.33 -0.56
CA ASN A 203 -3.58 11.49 -1.14
C ASN A 203 -3.23 12.98 -1.35
N ALA A 204 -3.97 13.91 -0.75
CA ALA A 204 -3.69 15.33 -0.82
C ALA A 204 -2.43 15.68 -0.02
N SER A 205 -1.49 16.37 -0.67
CA SER A 205 -0.31 16.92 0.00
C SER A 205 -0.69 18.12 0.84
N LYS A 206 -0.27 18.14 2.10
CA LYS A 206 -0.49 19.24 3.03
C LYS A 206 0.73 19.41 3.96
N SER A 207 1.09 20.67 4.22
CA SER A 207 2.17 21.00 5.16
C SER A 207 1.67 21.05 6.60
N TYR A 208 2.50 20.60 7.52
CA TYR A 208 2.26 20.59 8.97
C TYR A 208 3.52 21.00 9.72
N VAL A 209 3.33 21.47 10.96
CA VAL A 209 4.41 21.61 11.94
C VAL A 209 4.32 20.46 12.93
N VAL A 210 5.47 19.89 13.26
CA VAL A 210 5.58 18.87 14.31
C VAL A 210 5.44 19.55 15.67
N LYS A 211 4.35 19.29 16.39
CA LYS A 211 4.12 19.87 17.73
C LYS A 211 4.78 19.10 18.86
N LYS A 212 5.12 17.82 18.62
CA LYS A 212 5.80 16.95 19.58
C LYS A 212 6.76 16.03 18.84
N SER A 213 8.01 15.97 19.29
CA SER A 213 8.99 15.01 18.75
C SER A 213 8.52 13.57 18.90
N GLY A 214 8.84 12.73 17.93
CA GLY A 214 8.45 11.32 17.93
C GLY A 214 9.04 10.53 16.78
N ALA A 215 8.91 9.21 16.86
CA ALA A 215 9.35 8.30 15.82
C ALA A 215 8.38 8.29 14.63
N THR A 216 8.89 8.03 13.45
CA THR A 216 8.13 7.64 12.26
C THR A 216 8.20 6.13 12.07
N TYR A 217 7.23 5.57 11.35
CA TYR A 217 7.03 4.13 11.22
C TYR A 217 6.92 3.72 9.75
N ALA A 218 7.29 2.46 9.45
CA ALA A 218 7.25 1.91 8.10
C ALA A 218 5.82 1.83 7.56
N TRP A 219 4.84 1.54 8.43
CA TRP A 219 3.45 1.22 8.03
C TRP A 219 2.42 2.03 8.82
N PRO A 220 1.20 2.24 8.28
CA PRO A 220 0.12 2.96 8.96
C PRO A 220 -0.60 2.10 10.02
N THR A 221 0.12 1.19 10.64
CA THR A 221 -0.36 0.22 11.64
C THR A 221 -0.18 0.76 13.06
N ASP A 222 -0.57 -0.03 14.05
CA ASP A 222 -0.19 0.27 15.42
C ASP A 222 1.34 0.11 15.60
N HIS A 223 1.92 0.88 16.52
CA HIS A 223 3.37 0.94 16.71
C HIS A 223 4.00 -0.39 17.14
N SER A 224 3.21 -1.27 17.75
CA SER A 224 3.64 -2.64 18.11
C SER A 224 3.83 -3.56 16.90
N VAL A 225 3.27 -3.17 15.74
CA VAL A 225 3.29 -3.96 14.51
C VAL A 225 4.23 -3.38 13.46
N SER A 226 4.61 -2.10 13.59
CA SER A 226 5.43 -1.38 12.61
C SER A 226 6.82 -1.04 13.13
N ALA A 227 7.83 -1.32 12.32
CA ALA A 227 9.20 -0.91 12.60
C ALA A 227 9.33 0.62 12.56
N LYS A 228 10.15 1.18 13.46
CA LYS A 228 10.58 2.58 13.39
C LYS A 228 11.47 2.79 12.16
N THR A 229 11.27 3.90 11.46
CA THR A 229 12.06 4.24 10.26
C THR A 229 12.96 5.43 10.47
N ASP A 230 12.46 6.47 11.18
CA ASP A 230 13.14 7.75 11.40
C ASP A 230 12.48 8.44 12.60
N SER A 231 12.76 9.71 12.79
CA SER A 231 12.13 10.58 13.78
C SER A 231 11.83 11.96 13.21
N VAL A 232 10.93 12.67 13.91
CA VAL A 232 10.64 14.08 13.68
C VAL A 232 10.80 14.85 14.98
N ASN A 233 11.29 16.07 14.90
CA ASN A 233 11.50 16.93 16.06
C ASN A 233 10.41 18.00 16.14
N LYS A 234 10.07 18.41 17.37
CA LYS A 234 9.17 19.56 17.58
C LYS A 234 9.68 20.78 16.80
N GLY A 235 8.79 21.43 16.06
CA GLY A 235 9.11 22.57 15.21
C GLY A 235 9.50 22.21 13.77
N ASP A 236 9.75 20.91 13.46
CA ASP A 236 10.03 20.50 12.08
C ASP A 236 8.84 20.81 11.18
N ALA A 237 9.16 21.37 10.03
CA ALA A 237 8.24 21.55 8.94
C ALA A 237 8.20 20.28 8.08
N VAL A 238 7.04 19.67 7.94
CA VAL A 238 6.88 18.39 7.21
C VAL A 238 5.75 18.45 6.19
N THR A 239 5.90 17.70 5.10
CA THR A 239 4.85 17.52 4.11
C THR A 239 4.22 16.14 4.29
N VAL A 240 2.94 16.11 4.58
CA VAL A 240 2.11 14.90 4.59
C VAL A 240 1.55 14.72 3.19
N THR A 241 1.75 13.56 2.60
CA THR A 241 1.29 13.24 1.24
C THR A 241 0.18 12.19 1.19
N LYS A 242 -0.04 11.47 2.30
CA LYS A 242 -1.15 10.53 2.43
C LYS A 242 -1.70 10.57 3.86
N THR A 243 -3.01 10.60 3.99
CA THR A 243 -3.71 10.55 5.28
C THR A 243 -4.73 9.44 5.26
N ILE A 244 -4.69 8.54 6.25
CA ILE A 244 -5.66 7.49 6.49
C ILE A 244 -6.43 7.85 7.76
N THR A 245 -7.75 8.07 7.64
CA THR A 245 -8.64 8.36 8.76
C THR A 245 -9.45 7.12 9.09
N PHE A 246 -9.26 6.56 10.28
CA PHE A 246 -9.94 5.36 10.76
C PHE A 246 -11.32 5.68 11.35
N TYR A 247 -12.12 4.64 11.60
CA TYR A 247 -13.49 4.69 12.12
C TYR A 247 -13.66 5.54 13.39
N ASN A 248 -12.63 5.61 14.23
CA ASN A 248 -12.61 6.35 15.49
C ASN A 248 -12.07 7.79 15.35
N GLY A 249 -11.97 8.31 14.12
CA GLY A 249 -11.46 9.64 13.81
C GLY A 249 -9.93 9.80 13.91
N ARG A 250 -9.21 8.82 14.43
CA ARG A 250 -7.73 8.85 14.50
C ARG A 250 -7.12 8.73 13.12
N LYS A 251 -5.98 9.39 12.93
CA LYS A 251 -5.31 9.41 11.62
C LYS A 251 -3.91 8.83 11.70
N ARG A 252 -3.52 8.17 10.60
CA ARG A 252 -2.12 7.92 10.27
C ARG A 252 -1.75 8.81 9.10
N MET A 253 -0.64 9.50 9.21
CA MET A 253 -0.22 10.51 8.25
C MET A 253 1.18 10.20 7.76
N TYR A 254 1.33 10.07 6.43
CA TYR A 254 2.61 9.74 5.81
C TYR A 254 3.40 11.02 5.54
N ILE A 255 4.50 11.19 6.25
CA ILE A 255 5.46 12.27 6.02
C ILE A 255 6.39 11.86 4.89
N SER A 256 6.41 12.65 3.83
CA SER A 256 7.24 12.39 2.65
C SER A 256 8.71 12.18 3.02
N GLY A 257 9.26 11.03 2.62
CA GLY A 257 10.66 10.68 2.85
C GLY A 257 11.02 10.26 4.28
N LYS A 258 10.05 10.17 5.21
CA LYS A 258 10.30 9.77 6.60
C LYS A 258 9.47 8.56 7.07
N GLY A 259 8.19 8.50 6.71
CA GLY A 259 7.30 7.42 7.14
C GLY A 259 6.02 7.89 7.80
N TRP A 260 5.31 6.96 8.43
CA TRP A 260 4.00 7.19 9.04
C TRP A 260 4.10 7.70 10.48
N VAL A 261 3.21 8.63 10.81
CA VAL A 261 3.05 9.15 12.19
C VAL A 261 1.59 9.17 12.60
N ASN A 262 1.35 9.29 13.90
CA ASN A 262 0.03 9.60 14.43
C ASN A 262 -0.26 11.10 14.22
N ASP A 263 -1.54 11.41 13.99
CA ASP A 263 -2.06 12.79 13.92
C ASP A 263 -1.70 13.63 15.15
N THR A 264 -1.51 12.98 16.31
CA THR A 264 -1.14 13.65 17.57
C THR A 264 0.24 14.29 17.56
N LEU A 265 1.11 13.93 16.63
CA LEU A 265 2.44 14.54 16.51
C LEU A 265 2.43 15.81 15.67
N LEU A 266 1.37 16.05 14.89
CA LEU A 266 1.28 17.13 13.92
C LEU A 266 0.23 18.14 14.36
N ASP A 267 0.49 19.40 14.10
CA ASP A 267 -0.46 20.49 14.31
C ASP A 267 -1.11 20.88 12.97
N ALA A 268 -2.44 20.73 12.93
CA ALA A 268 -3.22 21.10 11.73
C ALA A 268 -3.49 22.60 11.64
N GLY A 269 -3.27 23.34 12.72
CA GLY A 269 -3.64 24.74 12.86
C GLY A 269 -2.49 25.73 12.71
N SER A 270 -1.27 25.30 12.92
CA SER A 270 -0.12 26.09 12.54
C SER A 270 0.13 25.83 11.06
N ALA A 271 -0.49 26.64 10.19
CA ALA A 271 0.23 26.94 8.98
C ALA A 271 1.67 27.20 9.44
N LEU A 272 2.64 26.41 8.94
CA LEU A 272 3.96 26.98 8.75
C LEU A 272 3.75 28.45 8.40
N PRO A 273 4.60 29.37 8.86
CA PRO A 273 4.80 30.53 8.03
C PRO A 273 4.96 29.94 6.64
N PRO A 274 4.04 30.19 5.72
CA PRO A 274 3.73 29.34 4.60
C PRO A 274 5.05 28.91 4.01
N ALA A 275 5.22 27.60 3.70
CA ALA A 275 6.36 27.20 2.89
C ALA A 275 6.30 28.17 1.74
N SER A 276 7.03 29.25 1.87
CA SER A 276 6.86 30.59 1.34
C SER A 276 5.61 30.67 0.46
N GLN A 277 4.65 31.50 0.79
CA GLN A 277 3.38 31.67 0.05
C GLN A 277 3.63 31.42 -1.42
N ALA A 278 2.76 30.61 -2.04
CA ALA A 278 2.83 30.53 -3.50
C ALA A 278 2.96 31.96 -3.99
N PRO A 279 4.06 32.33 -4.64
CA PRO A 279 4.39 33.71 -4.90
C PRO A 279 3.19 34.31 -5.63
N LYS A 280 2.66 35.41 -5.13
CA LYS A 280 1.59 36.15 -5.79
C LYS A 280 1.98 36.35 -7.25
N GLY A 281 1.21 35.74 -8.18
CA GLY A 281 1.32 36.04 -9.59
C GLY A 281 1.65 34.89 -10.56
N ASP A 282 2.11 33.70 -10.08
CA ASP A 282 2.42 32.60 -11.00
C ASP A 282 1.57 31.35 -10.72
N GLU A 283 1.07 30.76 -11.79
CA GLU A 283 0.33 29.50 -11.74
C GLU A 283 1.21 28.37 -11.21
N LYS A 284 0.66 27.58 -10.31
CA LYS A 284 1.31 26.38 -9.78
C LYS A 284 1.37 25.29 -10.84
N VAL A 285 2.57 24.91 -11.25
CA VAL A 285 2.81 23.81 -12.18
C VAL A 285 3.62 22.72 -11.48
N ASN A 286 3.07 21.50 -11.43
CA ASN A 286 3.80 20.36 -10.91
C ASN A 286 4.79 19.84 -11.96
N LYS A 287 6.08 19.74 -11.61
CA LYS A 287 7.16 19.26 -12.48
C LYS A 287 7.95 18.17 -11.80
N THR A 288 8.58 17.29 -12.57
CA THR A 288 9.39 16.19 -12.04
C THR A 288 10.86 16.61 -11.94
N LEU A 289 11.38 16.65 -10.71
CA LEU A 289 12.80 16.79 -10.45
C LEU A 289 13.51 15.49 -10.83
N MET A 290 14.31 15.52 -11.87
CA MET A 290 15.00 14.36 -12.45
C MET A 290 16.43 14.17 -11.93
N HIS A 291 16.98 15.18 -11.22
CA HIS A 291 18.32 15.13 -10.62
C HIS A 291 18.30 15.89 -9.30
N ASN A 292 19.11 15.45 -8.34
CA ASN A 292 19.25 16.13 -7.04
C ASN A 292 19.58 17.61 -7.23
N SER A 293 18.92 18.50 -6.51
CA SER A 293 19.08 19.94 -6.65
C SER A 293 19.33 20.62 -5.33
N PHE A 294 20.33 21.47 -5.25
CA PHE A 294 20.40 22.47 -4.20
C PHE A 294 19.31 23.52 -4.41
N VAL A 295 18.89 24.13 -3.29
CA VAL A 295 18.00 25.28 -3.32
C VAL A 295 18.85 26.55 -3.22
N TYR A 296 18.51 27.52 -4.06
CA TYR A 296 19.20 28.81 -4.18
C TYR A 296 18.25 29.94 -3.81
N ASN A 297 18.79 31.05 -3.32
CA ASN A 297 18.05 32.30 -3.15
C ASN A 297 18.05 33.13 -4.44
N ASP A 298 17.38 34.29 -4.42
CA ASP A 298 17.25 35.22 -5.56
C ASP A 298 18.58 35.82 -6.05
N LYS A 299 19.64 35.71 -5.24
CA LYS A 299 21.04 36.12 -5.58
C LYS A 299 21.87 34.96 -6.11
N GLY A 300 21.27 33.77 -6.30
CA GLY A 300 21.95 32.57 -6.80
C GLY A 300 22.88 31.90 -5.79
N LYS A 301 22.82 32.28 -4.50
CA LYS A 301 23.55 31.63 -3.42
C LYS A 301 22.73 30.47 -2.85
N ARG A 302 23.40 29.38 -2.45
CA ARG A 302 22.71 28.27 -1.76
C ARG A 302 22.05 28.75 -0.48
N VAL A 303 20.82 28.36 -0.24
CA VAL A 303 20.13 28.68 1.02
C VAL A 303 20.80 27.91 2.15
N LYS A 304 21.33 28.66 3.12
CA LYS A 304 22.07 28.11 4.27
C LYS A 304 21.13 27.19 5.10
N GLY A 305 21.64 26.04 5.51
CA GLY A 305 20.87 25.07 6.33
C GLY A 305 19.90 24.18 5.51
N MET A 306 19.63 24.48 4.24
CA MET A 306 18.73 23.67 3.43
C MET A 306 19.48 22.54 2.74
N LYS A 307 19.03 21.28 3.01
CA LYS A 307 19.59 20.09 2.32
C LYS A 307 19.16 20.06 0.86
N ALA A 308 20.00 19.47 0.01
CA ALA A 308 19.65 19.25 -1.39
C ALA A 308 18.37 18.40 -1.52
N LEU A 309 17.48 18.84 -2.39
CA LEU A 309 16.30 18.04 -2.76
C LEU A 309 16.78 16.79 -3.50
N LYS A 310 16.37 15.64 -3.03
CA LYS A 310 16.69 14.34 -3.64
C LYS A 310 15.64 13.99 -4.67
N SER A 311 16.05 13.64 -5.88
CA SER A 311 15.14 13.19 -6.96
C SER A 311 14.75 11.71 -6.81
N GLY A 312 15.63 10.90 -6.22
CA GLY A 312 15.51 9.45 -6.30
C GLY A 312 15.69 8.94 -7.75
N ASN A 313 15.53 7.63 -7.94
CA ASN A 313 15.61 7.01 -9.26
C ASN A 313 14.32 7.25 -10.08
N GLU A 314 13.17 7.33 -9.41
CA GLU A 314 11.85 7.60 -10.00
C GLU A 314 11.60 9.07 -10.37
N GLY A 315 12.48 9.97 -9.94
CA GLY A 315 12.20 11.40 -9.96
C GLY A 315 11.31 11.81 -8.77
N LYS A 316 11.18 13.10 -8.55
CA LYS A 316 10.35 13.66 -7.48
C LYS A 316 9.46 14.77 -8.02
N VAL A 317 8.16 14.61 -7.90
CA VAL A 317 7.22 15.69 -8.26
C VAL A 317 7.35 16.83 -7.26
N ILE A 318 7.52 18.04 -7.77
CA ILE A 318 7.61 19.28 -6.99
C ILE A 318 6.73 20.36 -7.61
N ALA A 319 6.18 21.23 -6.76
CA ALA A 319 5.47 22.41 -7.21
C ALA A 319 6.47 23.47 -7.67
N THR A 320 6.22 24.09 -8.82
CA THR A 320 6.99 25.22 -9.34
C THR A 320 6.06 26.39 -9.64
N TYR A 321 6.58 27.62 -9.56
CA TYR A 321 5.81 28.86 -9.67
C TYR A 321 6.58 29.81 -10.61
N GLY A 322 6.51 29.54 -11.92
CA GLY A 322 7.23 30.30 -12.92
C GLY A 322 8.75 30.12 -12.89
N THR A 323 9.45 30.90 -13.70
CA THR A 323 10.92 30.85 -13.82
C THR A 323 11.55 32.22 -13.62
N LYS A 324 12.80 32.24 -13.12
CA LYS A 324 13.63 33.44 -12.96
C LYS A 324 15.03 33.16 -13.51
N THR A 325 15.60 34.12 -14.20
CA THR A 325 17.04 34.10 -14.61
C THR A 325 17.85 34.75 -13.47
N ILE A 326 18.82 34.04 -12.92
CA ILE A 326 19.70 34.47 -11.86
C ILE A 326 21.14 34.24 -12.33
N ASN A 327 21.92 35.29 -12.40
CA ASN A 327 23.33 35.24 -12.88
C ASN A 327 23.48 34.47 -14.21
N GLY A 328 22.61 34.73 -15.18
CA GLY A 328 22.60 34.10 -16.50
C GLY A 328 22.09 32.67 -16.57
N LYS A 329 21.66 32.08 -15.43
CA LYS A 329 21.08 30.72 -15.37
C LYS A 329 19.60 30.77 -15.06
N LYS A 330 18.82 29.89 -15.68
CA LYS A 330 17.37 29.78 -15.49
C LYS A 330 17.04 28.86 -14.34
N TYR A 331 16.17 29.31 -13.48
CA TYR A 331 15.72 28.58 -12.29
C TYR A 331 14.20 28.55 -12.23
N TYR A 332 13.64 27.46 -11.71
CA TYR A 332 12.25 27.39 -11.27
C TYR A 332 12.14 27.92 -9.84
N ARG A 333 11.19 28.79 -9.60
CA ARG A 333 10.79 29.18 -8.27
C ARG A 333 9.98 28.04 -7.64
N ILE A 334 10.34 27.64 -6.43
CA ILE A 334 9.67 26.57 -5.66
C ILE A 334 9.11 27.10 -4.34
N GLY A 335 9.40 28.34 -4.01
CA GLY A 335 8.96 29.02 -2.81
C GLY A 335 9.42 30.48 -2.80
N GLU A 336 9.13 31.22 -1.71
CA GLU A 336 9.61 32.57 -1.53
C GLU A 336 11.14 32.54 -1.35
N ASP A 337 11.83 33.28 -2.18
CA ASP A 337 13.30 33.31 -2.28
C ASP A 337 13.95 31.91 -2.39
N GLN A 338 13.22 30.95 -3.01
CA GLN A 338 13.68 29.57 -3.17
C GLN A 338 13.61 29.13 -4.62
N TYR A 339 14.74 28.78 -5.17
CA TYR A 339 14.91 28.49 -6.58
C TYR A 339 15.72 27.22 -6.79
N ILE A 340 15.39 26.45 -7.84
CA ILE A 340 16.14 25.27 -8.27
C ILE A 340 16.47 25.38 -9.75
N ALA A 341 17.64 24.88 -10.15
CA ALA A 341 18.09 24.98 -11.53
C ALA A 341 17.15 24.21 -12.49
N CYS A 342 16.70 24.87 -13.57
CA CYS A 342 15.83 24.28 -14.58
C CYS A 342 16.42 23.01 -15.20
N GLY A 343 17.73 22.93 -15.35
CA GLY A 343 18.41 21.75 -15.90
C GLY A 343 18.24 20.46 -15.09
N ASN A 344 17.79 20.55 -13.81
CA ASN A 344 17.48 19.38 -13.00
C ASN A 344 16.04 18.86 -13.23
N ILE A 345 15.22 19.64 -13.93
CA ILE A 345 13.81 19.36 -14.26
C ILE A 345 13.63 19.16 -15.77
N ASP A 346 13.95 20.17 -16.57
CA ASP A 346 13.76 20.16 -18.03
C ASP A 346 14.93 19.49 -18.76
N GLY A 347 16.06 19.32 -18.05
CA GLY A 347 17.31 18.85 -18.62
C GLY A 347 18.08 19.95 -19.38
N THR A 348 19.29 19.61 -19.73
CA THR A 348 20.13 20.39 -20.65
C THR A 348 20.31 19.56 -21.91
N PHE A 349 19.96 20.12 -23.05
CA PHE A 349 20.10 19.41 -24.32
C PHE A 349 21.57 19.33 -24.75
N ARG A 350 22.04 18.09 -24.98
CA ARG A 350 23.40 17.78 -25.44
C ARG A 350 23.37 16.89 -26.66
N THR A 351 24.24 17.14 -27.60
CA THR A 351 24.31 16.41 -28.86
C THR A 351 25.22 15.18 -28.73
N LEU A 352 24.75 14.03 -29.19
CA LEU A 352 25.55 12.80 -29.25
C LEU A 352 26.61 12.91 -30.38
N LYS A 353 27.88 12.63 -30.05
CA LYS A 353 28.98 12.60 -31.06
C LYS A 353 29.10 11.25 -31.77
N LYS A 354 28.46 10.19 -31.24
CA LYS A 354 28.38 8.84 -31.80
C LYS A 354 27.11 8.15 -31.39
N ASN A 355 26.78 6.99 -32.00
CA ASN A 355 25.69 6.15 -31.51
C ASN A 355 25.93 5.76 -30.06
N ALA A 356 24.89 5.79 -29.22
CA ALA A 356 24.99 5.59 -27.81
C ALA A 356 23.94 4.58 -27.31
N PHE A 357 24.34 3.60 -26.54
CA PHE A 357 23.45 2.72 -25.82
C PHE A 357 22.87 3.42 -24.60
N VAL A 358 21.65 3.04 -24.24
CA VAL A 358 21.02 3.40 -22.97
C VAL A 358 21.38 2.35 -21.92
N TYR A 359 21.54 2.79 -20.68
CA TYR A 359 21.90 1.98 -19.52
C TYR A 359 20.89 2.18 -18.40
N ASN A 360 20.71 1.18 -17.55
CA ASN A 360 19.89 1.29 -16.33
C ASN A 360 20.71 1.79 -15.12
N ASP A 361 20.10 1.87 -13.93
CA ASP A 361 20.71 2.33 -12.68
C ASP A 361 21.93 1.51 -12.27
N TYR A 362 22.03 0.26 -12.72
CA TYR A 362 23.13 -0.67 -12.44
C TYR A 362 24.21 -0.67 -13.53
N GLY A 363 24.14 0.25 -14.49
CA GLY A 363 25.10 0.31 -15.59
C GLY A 363 24.97 -0.82 -16.60
N ASN A 364 23.91 -1.61 -16.55
CA ASN A 364 23.58 -2.63 -17.53
C ASN A 364 22.98 -2.00 -18.79
N ARG A 365 23.42 -2.51 -19.96
CA ARG A 365 22.95 -2.00 -21.25
C ARG A 365 21.53 -2.47 -21.54
N ASP A 366 20.67 -1.55 -21.96
CA ASP A 366 19.41 -1.87 -22.64
C ASP A 366 19.70 -2.11 -24.13
N ASN A 367 19.83 -3.37 -24.54
CA ASN A 367 20.22 -3.75 -25.90
C ASN A 367 19.20 -3.36 -26.96
N LYS A 368 17.96 -3.06 -26.57
CA LYS A 368 16.89 -2.62 -27.48
C LYS A 368 16.89 -1.11 -27.72
N LYS A 369 17.65 -0.32 -26.95
CA LYS A 369 17.65 1.15 -27.03
C LYS A 369 18.99 1.71 -27.43
N VAL A 370 19.10 2.12 -28.69
CA VAL A 370 20.27 2.84 -29.25
C VAL A 370 19.84 4.21 -29.73
N MET A 371 20.50 5.26 -29.21
CA MET A 371 20.32 6.63 -29.71
C MET A 371 21.36 6.94 -30.76
N LYS A 372 20.91 7.50 -31.89
CA LYS A 372 21.76 7.77 -33.06
C LYS A 372 22.68 8.97 -32.83
N LYS A 373 23.86 8.98 -33.49
CA LYS A 373 24.76 10.11 -33.60
C LYS A 373 24.02 11.38 -34.04
N ASN A 374 24.45 12.51 -33.57
CA ASN A 374 23.87 13.85 -33.81
C ASN A 374 22.47 14.09 -33.21
N LYS A 375 21.88 13.12 -32.51
CA LYS A 375 20.64 13.34 -31.77
C LYS A 375 20.90 14.27 -30.58
N SER A 376 20.04 15.28 -30.41
CA SER A 376 19.98 16.11 -29.20
C SER A 376 19.19 15.39 -28.14
N VAL A 377 19.74 15.26 -26.94
CA VAL A 377 19.17 14.50 -25.80
C VAL A 377 19.15 15.38 -24.57
N ALA A 378 18.00 15.47 -23.90
CA ALA A 378 17.92 16.13 -22.63
C ALA A 378 18.68 15.30 -21.56
N THR A 379 19.59 15.96 -20.86
CA THR A 379 20.39 15.36 -19.78
C THR A 379 20.12 16.11 -18.49
N TYR A 380 19.84 15.37 -17.42
CA TYR A 380 19.40 15.95 -16.15
C TYR A 380 20.56 16.09 -15.16
N GLY A 381 20.90 17.35 -14.85
CA GLY A 381 21.94 17.71 -13.89
C GLY A 381 23.35 17.31 -14.30
N ALA A 382 24.21 17.12 -13.31
CA ALA A 382 25.59 16.70 -13.49
C ALA A 382 25.69 15.20 -13.80
N ALA A 383 26.80 14.79 -14.45
CA ALA A 383 27.05 13.37 -14.65
C ALA A 383 27.31 12.66 -13.32
N ILE A 384 26.66 11.50 -13.13
CA ILE A 384 26.83 10.63 -11.97
C ILE A 384 27.80 9.49 -12.25
N ASN A 385 28.38 8.91 -11.21
CA ASN A 385 29.25 7.73 -11.31
C ASN A 385 28.40 6.47 -11.12
N ILE A 386 28.47 5.54 -12.09
CA ILE A 386 27.91 4.20 -11.99
C ILE A 386 29.05 3.23 -12.28
N TYR A 387 29.49 2.48 -11.28
CA TYR A 387 30.60 1.53 -11.34
C TYR A 387 31.85 2.09 -12.05
N GLY A 388 32.36 3.23 -11.55
CA GLY A 388 33.57 3.89 -12.06
C GLY A 388 33.44 4.66 -13.37
N LYS A 389 32.29 4.63 -14.03
CA LYS A 389 32.03 5.36 -15.29
C LYS A 389 31.04 6.50 -15.08
N LYS A 390 31.25 7.63 -15.78
CA LYS A 390 30.39 8.80 -15.71
C LYS A 390 29.26 8.72 -16.74
N TYR A 391 28.02 8.93 -16.26
CA TYR A 391 26.81 8.89 -17.06
C TYR A 391 25.98 10.16 -16.83
N TYR A 392 25.28 10.62 -17.86
CA TYR A 392 24.17 11.55 -17.72
C TYR A 392 22.85 10.77 -17.61
N ARG A 393 21.99 11.15 -16.67
CA ARG A 393 20.61 10.71 -16.62
C ARG A 393 19.84 11.35 -17.79
N ILE A 394 19.06 10.58 -18.53
CA ILE A 394 18.25 11.00 -19.68
C ILE A 394 16.77 10.67 -19.53
N GLY A 395 16.41 10.00 -18.47
CA GLY A 395 15.05 9.58 -18.13
C GLY A 395 15.02 8.82 -16.82
N ILE A 396 13.84 8.34 -16.42
CA ILE A 396 13.67 7.44 -15.28
C ILE A 396 14.37 6.13 -15.63
N HIS A 397 15.29 5.68 -14.75
CA HIS A 397 16.14 4.48 -14.94
C HIS A 397 16.92 4.46 -16.27
N GLN A 398 17.17 5.62 -16.91
CA GLN A 398 17.83 5.69 -18.21
C GLN A 398 19.04 6.61 -18.17
N TYR A 399 20.16 6.09 -18.64
CA TYR A 399 21.45 6.77 -18.60
C TYR A 399 22.24 6.58 -19.89
N ILE A 400 23.02 7.59 -20.27
CA ILE A 400 23.99 7.52 -21.37
C ILE A 400 25.37 7.90 -20.85
N LYS A 401 26.42 7.19 -21.27
CA LYS A 401 27.80 7.54 -20.91
C LYS A 401 28.13 8.98 -21.32
N LYS A 402 28.65 9.77 -20.37
CA LYS A 402 29.08 11.16 -20.62
C LYS A 402 29.98 11.27 -21.84
N ALA A 403 30.90 10.31 -22.04
CA ALA A 403 31.83 10.28 -23.16
C ALA A 403 31.18 10.16 -24.55
N ASN A 404 29.86 9.91 -24.65
CA ASN A 404 29.14 9.84 -25.91
C ASN A 404 28.59 11.19 -26.39
N PHE A 405 28.65 12.22 -25.57
CA PHE A 405 28.21 13.57 -25.92
C PHE A 405 29.36 14.43 -26.48
N LYS A 406 29.03 15.40 -27.31
CA LYS A 406 29.96 16.43 -27.71
C LYS A 406 30.41 17.24 -26.48
N VAL A 407 31.66 17.68 -26.46
CA VAL A 407 32.12 18.61 -25.40
C VAL A 407 31.57 20.00 -25.80
N GLU A 408 30.81 20.59 -24.87
CA GLU A 408 30.38 21.99 -24.96
C GLU A 408 31.44 22.89 -24.39
#